data_b966f65f0b36d579021211d3d41e531b
#
_entry.id   b966f65f0b36d579021211d3d41e531b
#
_cell.length_a   1.000
_cell.length_b   1.000
_cell.length_c   1.000
_cell.angle_alpha   90.00
_cell.angle_beta   90.00
_cell.angle_gamma   90.00
#
_symmetry.space_group_name_H-M   'P 1'
#
loop_
_entity.id
_entity.type
_entity.pdbx_description
1 polymer ?
#
loop_
_entity_poly.entity_id
_entity_poly.type
_entity_poly.pdbx_seq_one_letter_code
_entity_poly.pdbx_strand_id
1 'polypeptide(L)'
;MLIHPPVKIAHLAGCAAAKQGKFAEFKNAFWEKAYGPYSASGGKDSASLGVDNILAIAKDIGLDTGKLKADMDGPDCKAHVQADVAELQKFHVNSTPSFFINGKPLNGAMPKEGFKQVIDQQLKVAEASGVPGASYYEKEIMGKGAKQFRSKMDAGK
;
A
#
# COMPACT_ATOMS: atom_id res chain seq x y z
N MET A 1 -8.98 -7.59 -4.52
CA MET A 1 -10.16 -7.21 -3.71
C MET A 1 -9.78 -5.99 -2.88
N LEU A 2 -10.53 -4.89 -3.00
CA LEU A 2 -10.32 -3.75 -2.09
C LEU A 2 -10.90 -4.16 -0.73
N ILE A 3 -10.07 -4.13 0.31
CA ILE A 3 -10.44 -4.57 1.66
C ILE A 3 -11.57 -3.71 2.23
N HIS A 4 -11.62 -2.44 1.82
CA HIS A 4 -12.65 -1.48 2.21
C HIS A 4 -13.19 -0.79 0.95
N PRO A 5 -14.33 -1.24 0.38
CA PRO A 5 -14.91 -0.65 -0.84
C PRO A 5 -15.10 0.87 -0.81
N PRO A 6 -15.51 1.50 0.32
CA PRO A 6 -15.69 2.95 0.38
C PRO A 6 -14.41 3.76 0.13
N VAL A 7 -13.22 3.18 0.35
CA VAL A 7 -11.95 3.90 0.19
C VAL A 7 -11.38 3.87 -1.24
N LYS A 8 -12.08 3.26 -2.20
CA LYS A 8 -11.63 3.25 -3.61
C LYS A 8 -11.33 4.66 -4.13
N ILE A 9 -12.17 5.61 -3.77
CA ILE A 9 -12.01 7.03 -4.15
C ILE A 9 -10.70 7.59 -3.57
N ALA A 10 -10.35 7.24 -2.33
CA ALA A 10 -9.12 7.67 -1.70
C ALA A 10 -7.86 7.15 -2.41
N HIS A 11 -7.88 5.92 -2.94
CA HIS A 11 -6.77 5.39 -3.74
C HIS A 11 -6.59 6.17 -5.04
N LEU A 12 -7.68 6.49 -5.73
CA LEU A 12 -7.64 7.33 -6.94
C LEU A 12 -7.12 8.73 -6.63
N ALA A 13 -7.58 9.33 -5.51
CA ALA A 13 -7.11 10.64 -5.07
C ALA A 13 -5.63 10.61 -4.66
N GLY A 14 -5.15 9.54 -4.02
CA GLY A 14 -3.73 9.34 -3.72
C GLY A 14 -2.87 9.30 -4.99
N CYS A 15 -3.30 8.55 -6.01
CA CYS A 15 -2.65 8.55 -7.32
C CYS A 15 -2.63 9.94 -7.95
N ALA A 16 -3.76 10.64 -7.96
CA ALA A 16 -3.87 11.99 -8.52
C ALA A 16 -3.01 13.02 -7.75
N ALA A 17 -2.92 12.90 -6.42
CA ALA A 17 -2.04 13.73 -5.59
C ALA A 17 -0.55 13.43 -5.87
N ALA A 18 -0.19 12.17 -6.12
CA ALA A 18 1.15 11.78 -6.52
C ALA A 18 1.56 12.42 -7.85
N LYS A 19 0.66 12.53 -8.82
CA LYS A 19 0.90 13.23 -10.10
C LYS A 19 1.18 14.73 -9.91
N GLN A 20 0.79 15.31 -8.77
CA GLN A 20 1.11 16.67 -8.37
C GLN A 20 2.27 16.77 -7.36
N GLY A 21 2.97 15.66 -7.08
CA GLY A 21 4.11 15.60 -6.16
C GLY A 21 3.75 15.72 -4.67
N LYS A 22 2.47 15.58 -4.30
CA LYS A 22 1.98 15.78 -2.92
C LYS A 22 1.30 14.56 -2.31
N PHE A 23 1.75 13.36 -2.67
CA PHE A 23 1.19 12.12 -2.12
C PHE A 23 1.31 12.03 -0.60
N ALA A 24 2.47 12.38 -0.04
CA ALA A 24 2.73 12.24 1.39
C ALA A 24 1.83 13.19 2.21
N GLU A 25 1.71 14.44 1.78
CA GLU A 25 0.85 15.44 2.40
C GLU A 25 -0.62 15.02 2.32
N PHE A 26 -1.06 14.57 1.13
CA PHE A 26 -2.43 14.08 0.94
C PHE A 26 -2.71 12.88 1.83
N LYS A 27 -1.84 11.88 1.86
CA LYS A 27 -1.99 10.70 2.71
C LYS A 27 -2.17 11.09 4.17
N ASN A 28 -1.31 11.96 4.71
CA ASN A 28 -1.38 12.37 6.11
C ASN A 28 -2.68 13.12 6.42
N ALA A 29 -3.05 14.07 5.57
CA ALA A 29 -4.29 14.83 5.73
C ALA A 29 -5.54 13.93 5.58
N PHE A 30 -5.52 12.95 4.68
CA PHE A 30 -6.60 11.98 4.53
C PHE A 30 -6.79 11.12 5.79
N TRP A 31 -5.70 10.62 6.38
CA TRP A 31 -5.78 9.85 7.62
C TRP A 31 -6.37 10.67 8.76
N GLU A 32 -5.98 11.93 8.89
CA GLU A 32 -6.44 12.83 9.94
C GLU A 32 -7.90 13.30 9.72
N LYS A 33 -8.20 13.82 8.52
CA LYS A 33 -9.43 14.58 8.24
C LYS A 33 -10.54 13.76 7.58
N ALA A 34 -10.24 12.56 7.08
CA ALA A 34 -11.23 11.69 6.45
C ALA A 34 -11.37 10.35 7.17
N TYR A 35 -10.29 9.56 7.24
CA TYR A 35 -10.35 8.23 7.83
C TYR A 35 -10.53 8.26 9.36
N GLY A 36 -9.92 9.22 10.05
CA GLY A 36 -10.08 9.41 11.50
C GLY A 36 -11.54 9.57 11.90
N PRO A 37 -12.28 10.55 11.36
CA PRO A 37 -13.72 10.72 11.62
C PRO A 37 -14.55 9.49 11.24
N TYR A 38 -14.30 8.87 10.06
CA TYR A 38 -14.94 7.63 9.66
C TYR A 38 -14.74 6.51 10.69
N SER A 39 -13.51 6.29 11.12
CA SER A 39 -13.17 5.27 12.11
C SER A 39 -13.79 5.57 13.49
N ALA A 40 -13.72 6.82 13.93
CA ALA A 40 -14.30 7.27 15.21
C ALA A 40 -15.82 7.10 15.26
N SER A 41 -16.50 7.20 14.12
CA SER A 41 -17.94 6.95 14.00
C SER A 41 -18.33 5.47 14.00
N GLY A 42 -17.36 4.56 14.11
CA GLY A 42 -17.56 3.12 13.92
C GLY A 42 -17.93 2.76 12.48
N GLY A 43 -17.43 3.53 11.50
CA GLY A 43 -17.65 3.30 10.07
C GLY A 43 -19.00 3.84 9.55
N LYS A 44 -19.70 4.66 10.32
CA LYS A 44 -21.03 5.19 9.95
C LYS A 44 -20.94 6.49 9.15
N ASP A 45 -19.91 7.30 9.39
CA ASP A 45 -19.69 8.58 8.68
C ASP A 45 -19.00 8.34 7.33
N SER A 46 -19.75 7.79 6.37
CA SER A 46 -19.24 7.58 5.01
C SER A 46 -19.01 8.89 4.24
N ALA A 47 -19.63 9.99 4.64
CA ALA A 47 -19.46 11.30 4.00
C ALA A 47 -18.03 11.80 4.16
N SER A 48 -17.37 11.51 5.29
CA SER A 48 -15.96 11.86 5.52
C SER A 48 -15.02 11.24 4.48
N LEU A 49 -15.37 10.10 3.88
CA LEU A 49 -14.63 9.43 2.81
C LEU A 49 -15.10 9.86 1.40
N GLY A 50 -16.08 10.75 1.32
CA GLY A 50 -16.68 11.20 0.07
C GLY A 50 -15.80 12.14 -0.75
N VAL A 51 -16.13 12.29 -2.04
CA VAL A 51 -15.39 13.14 -2.98
C VAL A 51 -15.30 14.59 -2.49
N ASP A 52 -16.38 15.14 -1.93
CA ASP A 52 -16.41 16.54 -1.48
C ASP A 52 -15.38 16.79 -0.36
N ASN A 53 -15.29 15.89 0.63
CA ASN A 53 -14.28 16.01 1.67
C ASN A 53 -12.86 15.80 1.13
N ILE A 54 -12.67 14.87 0.20
CA ILE A 54 -11.37 14.66 -0.47
C ILE A 54 -10.93 15.91 -1.21
N LEU A 55 -11.83 16.58 -1.93
CA LEU A 55 -11.52 17.84 -2.62
C LEU A 55 -11.24 18.99 -1.65
N ALA A 56 -11.96 19.05 -0.52
CA ALA A 56 -11.69 20.02 0.54
C ALA A 56 -10.27 19.81 1.13
N ILE A 57 -9.93 18.58 1.48
CA ILE A 57 -8.59 18.20 1.96
C ILE A 57 -7.51 18.59 0.93
N ALA A 58 -7.74 18.28 -0.34
CA ALA A 58 -6.81 18.59 -1.42
C ALA A 58 -6.56 20.10 -1.54
N LYS A 59 -7.63 20.90 -1.44
CA LYS A 59 -7.55 22.36 -1.44
C LYS A 59 -6.74 22.89 -0.27
N ASP A 60 -6.99 22.37 0.94
CA ASP A 60 -6.30 22.77 2.17
C ASP A 60 -4.77 22.58 2.09
N ILE A 61 -4.32 21.51 1.41
CA ILE A 61 -2.89 21.24 1.21
C ILE A 61 -2.32 21.85 -0.08
N GLY A 62 -3.11 22.68 -0.77
CA GLY A 62 -2.68 23.43 -1.96
C GLY A 62 -2.51 22.56 -3.21
N LEU A 63 -3.34 21.52 -3.38
CA LEU A 63 -3.49 20.82 -4.64
C LEU A 63 -4.44 21.56 -5.58
N ASP A 64 -4.20 21.47 -6.89
CA ASP A 64 -5.19 21.84 -7.89
C ASP A 64 -6.33 20.80 -7.88
N THR A 65 -7.48 21.22 -7.37
CA THR A 65 -8.64 20.34 -7.21
C THR A 65 -9.30 19.96 -8.53
N GLY A 66 -9.23 20.84 -9.54
CA GLY A 66 -9.72 20.55 -10.88
C GLY A 66 -8.90 19.44 -11.55
N LYS A 67 -7.57 19.59 -11.49
CA LYS A 67 -6.64 18.57 -11.98
C LYS A 67 -6.74 17.27 -11.20
N LEU A 68 -6.85 17.35 -9.86
CA LEU A 68 -7.05 16.18 -9.02
C LEU A 68 -8.28 15.39 -9.46
N LYS A 69 -9.42 16.08 -9.62
CA LYS A 69 -10.67 15.43 -10.04
C LYS A 69 -10.55 14.81 -11.44
N ALA A 70 -9.95 15.52 -12.39
CA ALA A 70 -9.74 15.00 -13.74
C ALA A 70 -8.86 13.74 -13.74
N ASP A 71 -7.78 13.72 -12.96
CA ASP A 71 -6.89 12.57 -12.84
C ASP A 71 -7.58 11.38 -12.11
N MET A 72 -8.41 11.63 -11.10
CA MET A 72 -9.22 10.59 -10.41
C MET A 72 -10.22 9.93 -11.36
N ASP A 73 -10.88 10.72 -12.21
CA ASP A 73 -11.88 10.24 -13.16
C ASP A 73 -11.23 9.64 -14.42
N GLY A 74 -9.97 9.98 -14.66
CA GLY A 74 -9.19 9.56 -15.81
C GLY A 74 -8.83 8.08 -15.83
N PRO A 75 -8.36 7.56 -16.97
CA PRO A 75 -7.98 6.16 -17.12
C PRO A 75 -6.70 5.80 -16.38
N ASP A 76 -5.74 6.72 -16.28
CA ASP A 76 -4.40 6.43 -15.76
C ASP A 76 -4.43 5.97 -14.29
N CYS A 77 -5.04 6.75 -13.40
CA CYS A 77 -5.13 6.40 -11.98
C CYS A 77 -6.01 5.15 -11.75
N LYS A 78 -7.03 4.95 -12.57
CA LYS A 78 -7.83 3.72 -12.53
C LYS A 78 -7.01 2.49 -12.91
N ALA A 79 -6.24 2.59 -13.99
CA ALA A 79 -5.37 1.52 -14.44
C ALA A 79 -4.25 1.23 -13.43
N HIS A 80 -3.64 2.29 -12.86
CA HIS A 80 -2.61 2.15 -11.83
C HIS A 80 -3.13 1.41 -10.60
N VAL A 81 -4.25 1.85 -10.02
CA VAL A 81 -4.86 1.18 -8.86
C VAL A 81 -5.26 -0.28 -9.17
N GLN A 82 -5.76 -0.54 -10.38
CA GLN A 82 -6.09 -1.90 -10.82
C GLN A 82 -4.84 -2.79 -10.94
N ALA A 83 -3.75 -2.26 -11.47
CA ALA A 83 -2.49 -2.98 -11.57
C ALA A 83 -1.93 -3.32 -10.19
N ASP A 84 -1.94 -2.37 -9.24
CA ASP A 84 -1.51 -2.61 -7.86
C ASP A 84 -2.34 -3.71 -7.19
N VAL A 85 -3.67 -3.65 -7.33
CA VAL A 85 -4.56 -4.68 -6.78
C VAL A 85 -4.28 -6.04 -7.40
N ALA A 86 -4.08 -6.11 -8.72
CA ALA A 86 -3.78 -7.36 -9.41
C ALA A 86 -2.43 -7.95 -8.96
N GLU A 87 -1.42 -7.09 -8.77
CA GLU A 87 -0.11 -7.52 -8.28
C GLU A 87 -0.19 -8.06 -6.85
N LEU A 88 -0.87 -7.34 -5.95
CA LEU A 88 -1.05 -7.77 -4.55
C LEU A 88 -1.84 -9.10 -4.45
N GLN A 89 -2.78 -9.34 -5.35
CA GLN A 89 -3.53 -10.61 -5.41
C GLN A 89 -2.64 -11.81 -5.74
N LYS A 90 -1.60 -11.65 -6.58
CA LYS A 90 -0.63 -12.72 -6.87
C LYS A 90 0.09 -13.19 -5.61
N PHE A 91 0.24 -12.33 -4.62
CA PHE A 91 0.89 -12.61 -3.34
C PHE A 91 -0.10 -12.88 -2.21
N HIS A 92 -1.38 -13.10 -2.52
CA HIS A 92 -2.45 -13.37 -1.55
C HIS A 92 -2.58 -12.28 -0.46
N VAL A 93 -2.29 -11.03 -0.80
CA VAL A 93 -2.49 -9.90 0.11
C VAL A 93 -3.98 -9.63 0.22
N ASN A 94 -4.57 -9.97 1.36
CA ASN A 94 -6.01 -9.89 1.62
C ASN A 94 -6.35 -9.21 2.95
N SER A 95 -5.36 -8.67 3.63
CA SER A 95 -5.50 -7.99 4.93
C SER A 95 -4.59 -6.77 5.03
N THR A 96 -4.88 -5.90 5.97
CA THR A 96 -4.05 -4.76 6.35
C THR A 96 -3.78 -4.76 7.85
N PRO A 97 -2.56 -4.43 8.28
CA PRO A 97 -1.37 -4.23 7.46
C PRO A 97 -0.79 -5.55 6.92
N SER A 98 -0.14 -5.51 5.75
CA SER A 98 0.65 -6.62 5.21
C SER A 98 2.05 -6.13 4.88
N PHE A 99 3.04 -6.97 5.13
CA PHE A 99 4.45 -6.64 4.96
C PHE A 99 5.17 -7.74 4.19
N PHE A 100 6.25 -7.37 3.52
CA PHE A 100 7.21 -8.32 2.94
C PHE A 100 8.60 -7.96 3.45
N ILE A 101 9.25 -8.90 4.14
CA ILE A 101 10.60 -8.72 4.67
C ILE A 101 11.52 -9.66 3.89
N ASN A 102 12.33 -9.10 3.00
CA ASN A 102 13.14 -9.85 2.05
C ASN A 102 12.34 -10.94 1.32
N GLY A 103 11.17 -10.57 0.80
CA GLY A 103 10.27 -11.48 0.08
C GLY A 103 9.44 -12.41 0.96
N LYS A 104 9.64 -12.43 2.29
CA LYS A 104 8.84 -13.22 3.22
C LYS A 104 7.58 -12.47 3.63
N PRO A 105 6.37 -12.99 3.33
CA PRO A 105 5.13 -12.32 3.69
C PRO A 105 4.88 -12.37 5.19
N LEU A 106 4.31 -11.27 5.70
CA LEU A 106 3.91 -11.09 7.09
C LEU A 106 2.57 -10.36 7.12
N ASN A 107 1.53 -11.01 7.61
CA ASN A 107 0.17 -10.49 7.60
C ASN A 107 -0.27 -10.09 9.02
N GLY A 108 -0.93 -8.93 9.10
CA GLY A 108 -1.46 -8.39 10.35
C GLY A 108 -0.44 -7.59 11.16
N ALA A 109 -0.96 -6.85 12.12
CA ALA A 109 -0.14 -6.13 13.09
C ALA A 109 0.42 -7.12 14.13
N MET A 110 1.70 -6.93 14.48
CA MET A 110 2.34 -7.70 15.54
C MET A 110 3.17 -6.79 16.44
N PRO A 111 3.52 -7.22 17.67
CA PRO A 111 4.41 -6.48 18.52
C PRO A 111 5.79 -6.24 17.87
N LYS A 112 6.47 -5.19 18.29
CA LYS A 112 7.81 -4.80 17.79
C LYS A 112 8.80 -5.97 17.85
N GLU A 113 8.76 -6.75 18.90
CA GLU A 113 9.62 -7.92 19.12
C GLU A 113 9.40 -9.00 18.06
N GLY A 114 8.16 -9.19 17.61
CA GLY A 114 7.83 -10.11 16.52
C GLY A 114 8.44 -9.66 15.19
N PHE A 115 8.34 -8.36 14.85
CA PHE A 115 9.03 -7.81 13.70
C PHE A 115 10.54 -7.98 13.79
N LYS A 116 11.12 -7.67 14.97
CA LYS A 116 12.55 -7.82 15.20
C LYS A 116 13.02 -9.25 14.93
N GLN A 117 12.30 -10.25 15.43
CA GLN A 117 12.64 -11.66 15.22
C GLN A 117 12.66 -12.02 13.72
N VAL A 118 11.65 -11.59 12.95
CA VAL A 118 11.59 -11.86 11.51
C VAL A 118 12.72 -11.13 10.79
N ILE A 119 12.99 -9.87 11.12
CA ILE A 119 14.08 -9.08 10.53
C ILE A 119 15.43 -9.73 10.83
N ASP A 120 15.70 -10.10 12.08
CA ASP A 120 16.96 -10.76 12.49
C ASP A 120 17.16 -12.09 11.75
N GLN A 121 16.09 -12.88 11.56
CA GLN A 121 16.15 -14.11 10.77
C GLN A 121 16.51 -13.84 9.31
N GLN A 122 15.87 -12.83 8.69
CA GLN A 122 16.13 -12.49 7.31
C GLN A 122 17.51 -11.84 7.12
N LEU A 123 17.99 -11.12 8.11
CA LEU A 123 19.35 -10.59 8.13
C LEU A 123 20.39 -11.72 8.11
N LYS A 124 20.23 -12.74 8.96
CA LYS A 124 21.12 -13.93 8.95
C LYS A 124 21.12 -14.64 7.61
N VAL A 125 19.96 -14.74 6.95
CA VAL A 125 19.87 -15.32 5.60
C VAL A 125 20.63 -14.47 4.58
N ALA A 126 20.48 -13.14 4.67
CA ALA A 126 21.20 -12.22 3.78
C ALA A 126 22.71 -12.29 3.99
N GLU A 127 23.19 -12.28 5.23
CA GLU A 127 24.61 -12.42 5.57
C GLU A 127 25.19 -13.77 5.07
N ALA A 128 24.47 -14.87 5.30
CA ALA A 128 24.89 -16.19 4.85
C ALA A 128 24.94 -16.36 3.33
N SER A 129 24.25 -15.51 2.56
CA SER A 129 24.29 -15.53 1.10
C SER A 129 25.64 -15.09 0.51
N GLY A 130 26.44 -14.36 1.27
CA GLY A 130 27.69 -13.73 0.80
C GLY A 130 27.49 -12.58 -0.20
N VAL A 131 26.24 -12.18 -0.48
CA VAL A 131 25.94 -11.08 -1.39
C VAL A 131 26.01 -9.75 -0.62
N PRO A 132 26.79 -8.74 -1.11
CA PRO A 132 26.86 -7.44 -0.46
C PRO A 132 25.49 -6.80 -0.27
N GLY A 133 25.23 -6.22 0.90
CA GLY A 133 23.92 -5.65 1.26
C GLY A 133 23.39 -4.65 0.23
N ALA A 134 24.26 -3.81 -0.34
CA ALA A 134 23.87 -2.84 -1.39
C ALA A 134 23.30 -3.49 -2.67
N SER A 135 23.63 -4.75 -2.95
CA SER A 135 23.14 -5.48 -4.14
C SER A 135 22.22 -6.63 -3.79
N TYR A 136 21.97 -6.89 -2.51
CA TYR A 136 21.17 -8.02 -2.05
C TYR A 136 19.74 -7.97 -2.59
N TYR A 137 19.09 -6.83 -2.50
CA TYR A 137 17.72 -6.66 -2.98
C TYR A 137 17.59 -7.04 -4.47
N GLU A 138 18.45 -6.46 -5.31
CA GLU A 138 18.40 -6.71 -6.75
C GLU A 138 18.72 -8.16 -7.12
N LYS A 139 19.75 -8.74 -6.50
CA LYS A 139 20.23 -10.08 -6.86
C LYS A 139 19.39 -11.20 -6.27
N GLU A 140 19.02 -11.09 -4.99
CA GLU A 140 18.35 -12.18 -4.28
C GLU A 140 16.82 -12.02 -4.31
N ILE A 141 16.30 -10.80 -4.09
CA ILE A 141 14.86 -10.60 -4.01
C ILE A 141 14.27 -10.42 -5.40
N MET A 142 14.75 -9.45 -6.18
CA MET A 142 14.22 -9.20 -7.52
C MET A 142 14.63 -10.28 -8.53
N GLY A 143 15.87 -10.75 -8.45
CA GLY A 143 16.43 -11.72 -9.41
C GLY A 143 15.92 -13.16 -9.19
N LYS A 144 15.81 -13.60 -7.93
CA LYS A 144 15.47 -14.99 -7.58
C LYS A 144 14.10 -15.14 -6.91
N GLY A 145 13.48 -14.04 -6.48
CA GLY A 145 12.19 -14.06 -5.80
C GLY A 145 11.07 -14.64 -6.67
N ALA A 146 10.14 -15.33 -6.03
CA ALA A 146 8.93 -15.81 -6.70
C ALA A 146 8.10 -14.63 -7.22
N LYS A 147 7.53 -14.76 -8.41
CA LYS A 147 6.69 -13.73 -9.04
C LYS A 147 5.23 -13.81 -8.62
N GLN A 148 4.90 -14.80 -7.79
CA GLN A 148 3.59 -14.97 -7.16
C GLN A 148 3.74 -15.80 -5.89
N PHE A 149 2.72 -15.78 -5.03
CA PHE A 149 2.70 -16.60 -3.82
C PHE A 149 2.89 -18.09 -4.16
N ARG A 150 3.74 -18.76 -3.39
CA ARG A 150 3.92 -20.22 -3.42
C ARG A 150 3.72 -20.75 -2.01
N SER A 151 2.83 -21.72 -1.87
CA SER A 151 2.67 -22.46 -0.63
C SER A 151 3.79 -23.48 -0.45
N LYS A 152 3.95 -24.00 0.78
CA LYS A 152 4.88 -25.12 0.99
C LYS A 152 4.51 -26.38 0.20
N MET A 153 3.22 -26.50 -0.18
CA MET A 153 2.72 -27.63 -0.97
C MET A 153 3.08 -27.51 -2.47
N ASP A 154 3.47 -26.33 -2.93
CA ASP A 154 3.87 -26.07 -4.33
C ASP A 154 5.38 -26.18 -4.50
N ALA A 155 6.15 -26.45 -3.44
CA ALA A 155 7.62 -26.48 -3.45
C ALA A 155 8.22 -27.69 -4.19
N GLY A 156 7.40 -28.55 -4.78
CA GLY A 156 7.82 -29.75 -5.51
C GLY A 156 7.32 -29.82 -6.96
N LYS A 157 6.76 -28.72 -7.49
CA LYS A 157 6.27 -28.67 -8.88
C LYS A 157 7.09 -27.74 -9.74
#